data_4fd6dd93c6ebb350094c3be0a33c45d6
#
_entry.id   4fd6dd93c6ebb350094c3be0a33c45d6
#
_cell.length_a   1.000
_cell.length_b   1.000
_cell.length_c   1.000
_cell.angle_alpha   90.00
_cell.angle_beta   90.00
_cell.angle_gamma   90.00
#
_symmetry.space_group_name_H-M   'P 1'
#
loop_
_entity.id
_entity.type
_entity.pdbx_description
1 polymer ?
#
loop_
_entity_poly.entity_id
_entity_poly.type
_entity_poly.pdbx_seq_one_letter_code
_entity_poly.pdbx_strand_id
1 'polypeptide(L)'
;MPSTSNKNEAKSIFVANVKGGVGKSTLTIMLARALALVMPPQKITVIDTDLQRTTTEFLTLSNPEINIEFLPITPAFENTNISLVQQFIRQNEFRPGHVVIIDTPAGSSQRLWNLVGESYSVLVPTTLSNADLAPTENFIRNIDKVKLRYNKNHPHLIICPNKVPFGQKDFSMMSDRLDNHDVVIGPPIRDLASVRHFYNGKYDKWDNQSNQNAQDDFKKFGDFVTKYIINGELDKIYNKENSTKNIIPFEKTNK
;
A
#
# COMPACT_ATOMS: atom_id res chain seq x y z
N MET A 1 -1.20 -2.17 30.01
CA MET A 1 0.01 -2.91 29.63
C MET A 1 0.27 -2.58 28.18
N PRO A 2 1.45 -2.12 27.77
CA PRO A 2 1.75 -1.88 26.37
C PRO A 2 1.72 -3.24 25.64
N SER A 3 0.85 -3.39 24.65
CA SER A 3 0.82 -4.56 23.77
C SER A 3 2.15 -4.60 23.02
N THR A 4 2.98 -5.60 23.34
CA THR A 4 4.11 -5.94 22.48
C THR A 4 3.55 -6.30 21.13
N SER A 5 3.79 -5.48 20.11
CA SER A 5 3.39 -5.78 18.74
C SER A 5 3.99 -7.14 18.36
N ASN A 6 3.11 -8.13 18.24
CA ASN A 6 3.52 -9.50 17.99
C ASN A 6 3.95 -9.57 16.51
N LYS A 7 5.23 -9.80 16.25
CA LYS A 7 5.78 -10.00 14.89
C LYS A 7 5.07 -11.12 14.09
N ASN A 8 4.23 -11.88 14.76
CA ASN A 8 3.49 -13.01 14.21
C ASN A 8 2.01 -12.71 13.93
N GLU A 9 1.51 -11.50 14.17
CA GLU A 9 0.13 -11.20 13.85
C GLU A 9 -0.09 -11.13 12.34
N ALA A 10 -1.23 -11.65 11.89
CA ALA A 10 -1.66 -11.50 10.51
C ALA A 10 -1.93 -10.02 10.20
N LYS A 11 -1.60 -9.58 9.00
CA LYS A 11 -1.76 -8.18 8.59
C LYS A 11 -2.59 -8.07 7.32
N SER A 12 -3.56 -7.16 7.34
CA SER A 12 -4.31 -6.77 6.15
C SER A 12 -3.83 -5.40 5.66
N ILE A 13 -3.48 -5.31 4.38
CA ILE A 13 -2.91 -4.12 3.76
C ILE A 13 -3.76 -3.76 2.56
N PHE A 14 -4.41 -2.61 2.60
CA PHE A 14 -5.10 -2.07 1.43
C PHE A 14 -4.16 -1.20 0.60
N VAL A 15 -4.25 -1.32 -0.72
CA VAL A 15 -3.68 -0.36 -1.64
C VAL A 15 -4.83 0.42 -2.24
N ALA A 16 -5.05 1.64 -1.76
CA ALA A 16 -6.29 2.38 -2.00
C ALA A 16 -6.05 3.87 -2.26
N ASN A 17 -6.78 4.42 -3.20
CA ASN A 17 -6.97 5.84 -3.43
C ASN A 17 -8.21 6.03 -4.33
N VAL A 18 -8.97 7.11 -4.11
CA VAL A 18 -10.13 7.48 -4.97
C VAL A 18 -9.73 7.76 -6.39
N LYS A 19 -8.52 8.29 -6.58
CA LYS A 19 -8.02 8.72 -7.88
C LYS A 19 -7.63 7.52 -8.75
N GLY A 20 -8.10 7.53 -10.01
CA GLY A 20 -7.65 6.60 -11.03
C GLY A 20 -6.25 6.93 -11.55
N GLY A 21 -5.50 5.93 -12.00
CA GLY A 21 -4.21 6.12 -12.66
C GLY A 21 -3.03 6.46 -11.77
N VAL A 22 -3.19 6.55 -10.44
CA VAL A 22 -2.08 6.83 -9.49
C VAL A 22 -1.15 5.63 -9.25
N GLY A 23 -1.48 4.45 -9.79
CA GLY A 23 -0.63 3.25 -9.75
C GLY A 23 -0.95 2.28 -8.61
N LYS A 24 -2.21 2.12 -8.21
CA LYS A 24 -2.63 1.15 -7.18
C LYS A 24 -2.15 -0.27 -7.50
N SER A 25 -2.56 -0.83 -8.64
CA SER A 25 -2.18 -2.20 -9.02
C SER A 25 -0.67 -2.37 -9.19
N THR A 26 0.04 -1.34 -9.70
CA THR A 26 1.52 -1.36 -9.75
C THR A 26 2.12 -1.50 -8.35
N LEU A 27 1.63 -0.70 -7.41
CA LEU A 27 2.10 -0.72 -6.03
C LEU A 27 1.74 -2.05 -5.33
N THR A 28 0.55 -2.60 -5.60
CA THR A 28 0.12 -3.91 -5.12
C THR A 28 1.06 -5.02 -5.57
N ILE A 29 1.41 -5.04 -6.84
CA ILE A 29 2.35 -6.01 -7.42
C ILE A 29 3.74 -5.85 -6.79
N MET A 30 4.23 -4.61 -6.68
CA MET A 30 5.52 -4.35 -6.02
C MET A 30 5.53 -4.82 -4.57
N LEU A 31 4.45 -4.56 -3.84
CA LEU A 31 4.29 -5.00 -2.45
C LEU A 31 4.32 -6.53 -2.33
N ALA A 32 3.50 -7.23 -3.11
CA ALA A 32 3.43 -8.69 -3.09
C ALA A 32 4.79 -9.33 -3.39
N ARG A 33 5.48 -8.82 -4.40
CA ARG A 33 6.82 -9.31 -4.77
C ARG A 33 7.89 -8.98 -3.73
N ALA A 34 7.87 -7.78 -3.16
CA ALA A 34 8.81 -7.40 -2.10
C ALA A 34 8.65 -8.31 -0.87
N LEU A 35 7.41 -8.62 -0.51
CA LEU A 35 7.13 -9.54 0.59
C LEU A 35 7.57 -10.98 0.28
N ALA A 36 7.40 -11.46 -0.96
CA ALA A 36 7.83 -12.79 -1.37
C ALA A 36 9.37 -13.00 -1.30
N LEU A 37 10.16 -11.91 -1.24
CA LEU A 37 11.59 -11.98 -1.02
C LEU A 37 11.98 -12.19 0.46
N VAL A 38 11.10 -11.86 1.41
CA VAL A 38 11.42 -11.85 2.85
C VAL A 38 10.56 -12.80 3.68
N MET A 39 9.51 -13.38 3.09
CA MET A 39 8.63 -14.33 3.76
C MET A 39 8.14 -15.41 2.78
N PRO A 40 7.69 -16.58 3.25
CA PRO A 40 7.16 -17.62 2.38
C PRO A 40 5.98 -17.09 1.52
N PRO A 41 6.04 -17.21 0.17
CA PRO A 41 5.00 -16.70 -0.71
C PRO A 41 3.60 -17.25 -0.39
N GLN A 42 3.51 -18.49 0.10
CA GLN A 42 2.25 -19.14 0.50
C GLN A 42 1.57 -18.45 1.70
N LYS A 43 2.28 -17.58 2.41
CA LYS A 43 1.73 -16.73 3.47
C LYS A 43 1.22 -15.39 2.96
N ILE A 44 1.31 -15.14 1.65
CA ILE A 44 0.83 -13.93 1.01
C ILE A 44 -0.43 -14.26 0.23
N THR A 45 -1.50 -13.54 0.49
CA THR A 45 -2.73 -13.60 -0.30
C THR A 45 -2.99 -12.22 -0.89
N VAL A 46 -3.17 -12.14 -2.19
CA VAL A 46 -3.55 -10.92 -2.88
C VAL A 46 -4.99 -11.05 -3.34
N ILE A 47 -5.83 -10.09 -2.95
CA ILE A 47 -7.22 -9.99 -3.38
C ILE A 47 -7.32 -8.83 -4.36
N ASP A 48 -7.54 -9.13 -5.63
CA ASP A 48 -7.74 -8.15 -6.69
C ASP A 48 -9.24 -7.82 -6.78
N THR A 49 -9.60 -6.60 -6.43
CA THR A 49 -10.99 -6.14 -6.44
C THR A 49 -11.29 -5.18 -7.60
N ASP A 50 -10.31 -4.93 -8.48
CA ASP A 50 -10.53 -4.14 -9.69
C ASP A 50 -11.02 -5.02 -10.85
N LEU A 51 -12.07 -4.59 -11.52
CA LEU A 51 -12.62 -5.30 -12.68
C LEU A 51 -11.60 -5.47 -13.82
N GLN A 52 -10.58 -4.62 -13.87
CA GLN A 52 -9.53 -4.68 -14.88
C GLN A 52 -8.59 -5.89 -14.71
N ARG A 53 -8.59 -6.57 -13.56
CA ARG A 53 -7.79 -7.77 -13.25
C ARG A 53 -6.28 -7.63 -13.43
N THR A 54 -5.77 -6.40 -13.47
CA THR A 54 -4.36 -6.13 -13.77
C THR A 54 -3.41 -6.87 -12.82
N THR A 55 -3.71 -6.84 -11.53
CA THR A 55 -2.90 -7.51 -10.49
C THR A 55 -2.99 -9.03 -10.61
N THR A 56 -4.19 -9.56 -10.82
CA THR A 56 -4.42 -11.00 -10.99
C THR A 56 -3.64 -11.56 -12.18
N GLU A 57 -3.82 -10.96 -13.36
CA GLU A 57 -3.17 -11.43 -14.59
C GLU A 57 -1.65 -11.42 -14.47
N PHE A 58 -1.12 -10.33 -13.88
CA PHE A 58 0.31 -10.20 -13.72
C PHE A 58 0.90 -11.23 -12.75
N LEU A 59 0.38 -11.29 -11.51
CA LEU A 59 0.95 -12.17 -10.48
C LEU A 59 0.77 -13.66 -10.80
N THR A 60 -0.33 -14.04 -11.46
CA THR A 60 -0.53 -15.44 -11.91
C THR A 60 0.60 -15.91 -12.83
N LEU A 61 1.13 -15.01 -13.66
CA LEU A 61 2.22 -15.34 -14.60
C LEU A 61 3.60 -15.21 -13.97
N SER A 62 3.80 -14.20 -13.10
CA SER A 62 5.13 -13.85 -12.59
C SER A 62 5.47 -14.47 -11.24
N ASN A 63 4.49 -14.75 -10.41
CA ASN A 63 4.66 -15.26 -9.05
C ASN A 63 3.53 -16.25 -8.69
N PRO A 64 3.46 -17.41 -9.37
CA PRO A 64 2.35 -18.36 -9.22
C PRO A 64 2.24 -18.99 -7.82
N GLU A 65 3.27 -18.86 -6.99
CA GLU A 65 3.32 -19.33 -5.60
C GLU A 65 2.59 -18.42 -4.60
N ILE A 66 2.24 -17.20 -5.00
CA ILE A 66 1.42 -16.27 -4.21
C ILE A 66 -0.05 -16.65 -4.38
N ASN A 67 -0.81 -16.69 -3.29
CA ASN A 67 -2.24 -16.93 -3.37
C ASN A 67 -2.96 -15.71 -3.95
N ILE A 68 -3.76 -15.90 -5.00
CA ILE A 68 -4.46 -14.81 -5.67
C ILE A 68 -5.95 -15.12 -5.74
N GLU A 69 -6.76 -14.15 -5.29
CA GLU A 69 -8.22 -14.20 -5.37
C GLU A 69 -8.72 -13.00 -6.20
N PHE A 70 -9.68 -13.24 -7.07
CA PHE A 70 -10.32 -12.20 -7.87
C PHE A 70 -11.76 -11.99 -7.41
N LEU A 71 -12.01 -10.85 -6.74
CA LEU A 71 -13.31 -10.49 -6.16
C LEU A 71 -13.70 -9.06 -6.59
N PRO A 72 -14.08 -8.83 -7.86
CA PRO A 72 -14.29 -7.48 -8.39
C PRO A 72 -15.44 -6.76 -7.68
N ILE A 73 -15.15 -5.59 -7.13
CA ILE A 73 -16.15 -4.72 -6.51
C ILE A 73 -16.80 -3.86 -7.59
N THR A 74 -17.97 -4.27 -8.03
CA THR A 74 -18.81 -3.56 -9.01
C THR A 74 -20.17 -3.30 -8.39
N PRO A 75 -20.98 -2.36 -8.92
CA PRO A 75 -22.33 -2.10 -8.38
C PRO A 75 -23.21 -3.36 -8.23
N ALA A 76 -23.06 -4.33 -9.14
CA ALA A 76 -23.81 -5.59 -9.10
C ALA A 76 -23.35 -6.54 -7.98
N PHE A 77 -22.07 -6.55 -7.63
CA PHE A 77 -21.48 -7.52 -6.69
C PHE A 77 -20.87 -6.85 -5.45
N GLU A 78 -21.07 -5.55 -5.26
CA GLU A 78 -20.43 -4.80 -4.18
C GLU A 78 -20.64 -5.45 -2.81
N ASN A 79 -21.89 -5.73 -2.44
CA ASN A 79 -22.20 -6.29 -1.12
C ASN A 79 -21.61 -7.66 -0.90
N THR A 80 -21.73 -8.54 -1.89
CA THR A 80 -21.23 -9.92 -1.81
C THR A 80 -19.72 -9.92 -1.72
N ASN A 81 -19.03 -9.19 -2.61
CA ASN A 81 -17.58 -9.24 -2.69
C ASN A 81 -16.91 -8.49 -1.53
N ILE A 82 -17.49 -7.38 -1.05
CA ILE A 82 -17.02 -6.74 0.21
C ILE A 82 -17.14 -7.72 1.39
N SER A 83 -18.26 -8.44 1.50
CA SER A 83 -18.42 -9.44 2.57
C SER A 83 -17.41 -10.59 2.47
N LEU A 84 -17.11 -11.04 1.25
CA LEU A 84 -16.08 -12.05 1.03
C LEU A 84 -14.69 -11.54 1.41
N VAL A 85 -14.31 -10.33 0.98
CA VAL A 85 -13.03 -9.72 1.38
C VAL A 85 -12.94 -9.59 2.90
N GLN A 86 -14.02 -9.16 3.56
CA GLN A 86 -14.06 -9.07 5.01
C GLN A 86 -13.88 -10.45 5.68
N GLN A 87 -14.51 -11.48 5.12
CA GLN A 87 -14.33 -12.85 5.59
C GLN A 87 -12.87 -13.32 5.44
N PHE A 88 -12.22 -13.05 4.29
CA PHE A 88 -10.80 -13.36 4.09
C PHE A 88 -9.91 -12.68 5.13
N ILE A 89 -10.12 -11.38 5.40
CA ILE A 89 -9.37 -10.64 6.42
C ILE A 89 -9.52 -11.33 7.77
N ARG A 90 -10.74 -11.58 8.21
CA ARG A 90 -11.03 -12.22 9.51
C ARG A 90 -10.46 -13.63 9.64
N GLN A 91 -10.56 -14.45 8.60
CA GLN A 91 -9.98 -15.79 8.60
C GLN A 91 -8.46 -15.77 8.70
N ASN A 92 -7.82 -14.76 8.10
CA ASN A 92 -6.38 -14.61 8.16
C ASN A 92 -5.87 -14.03 9.48
N GLU A 93 -6.70 -13.32 10.26
CA GLU A 93 -6.34 -12.84 11.61
C GLU A 93 -5.86 -13.97 12.52
N PHE A 94 -6.36 -15.19 12.31
CA PHE A 94 -5.96 -16.39 13.05
C PHE A 94 -4.78 -17.17 12.44
N ARG A 95 -4.14 -16.64 11.40
CA ARG A 95 -3.02 -17.28 10.72
C ARG A 95 -1.72 -16.51 10.98
N PRO A 96 -0.91 -16.92 11.95
CA PRO A 96 0.30 -16.18 12.34
C PRO A 96 1.24 -15.92 11.16
N GLY A 97 1.62 -14.66 11.00
CA GLY A 97 2.56 -14.22 9.97
C GLY A 97 2.00 -14.23 8.54
N HIS A 98 0.68 -14.36 8.35
CA HIS A 98 0.05 -14.17 7.05
C HIS A 98 -0.17 -12.68 6.74
N VAL A 99 -0.07 -12.34 5.44
CA VAL A 99 -0.35 -11.01 4.92
C VAL A 99 -1.42 -11.11 3.84
N VAL A 100 -2.48 -10.33 3.98
CA VAL A 100 -3.52 -10.16 2.96
C VAL A 100 -3.37 -8.77 2.36
N ILE A 101 -3.14 -8.70 1.06
CA ILE A 101 -3.03 -7.45 0.29
C ILE A 101 -4.31 -7.29 -0.53
N ILE A 102 -4.94 -6.13 -0.46
CA ILE A 102 -6.17 -5.86 -1.19
C ILE A 102 -5.93 -4.71 -2.19
N ASP A 103 -5.98 -5.03 -3.48
CA ASP A 103 -5.96 -4.04 -4.57
C ASP A 103 -7.36 -3.49 -4.79
N THR A 104 -7.54 -2.17 -4.68
CA THR A 104 -8.87 -1.55 -4.79
C THR A 104 -9.10 -0.89 -6.14
N PRO A 105 -10.35 -0.88 -6.66
CA PRO A 105 -10.69 -0.15 -7.87
C PRO A 105 -10.52 1.36 -7.68
N ALA A 106 -10.49 2.10 -8.78
CA ALA A 106 -10.60 3.55 -8.75
C ALA A 106 -12.04 3.97 -8.39
N GLY A 107 -12.16 5.04 -7.60
CA GLY A 107 -13.45 5.42 -7.00
C GLY A 107 -13.82 4.42 -5.91
N SER A 108 -14.76 4.75 -5.05
CA SER A 108 -15.15 3.78 -4.02
C SER A 108 -16.43 4.19 -3.33
N SER A 109 -17.16 3.19 -2.86
CA SER A 109 -18.34 3.35 -2.05
C SER A 109 -18.01 3.55 -0.57
N GLN A 110 -18.94 4.09 0.19
CA GLN A 110 -18.81 4.23 1.64
C GLN A 110 -18.58 2.88 2.33
N ARG A 111 -19.07 1.78 1.74
CA ARG A 111 -18.90 0.43 2.30
C ARG A 111 -17.45 -0.05 2.19
N LEU A 112 -16.83 0.21 1.05
CA LEU A 112 -15.40 -0.09 0.87
C LEU A 112 -14.55 0.73 1.84
N TRP A 113 -14.91 2.00 2.08
CA TRP A 113 -14.22 2.83 3.07
C TRP A 113 -14.28 2.27 4.49
N ASN A 114 -15.44 1.73 4.89
CA ASN A 114 -15.58 1.10 6.19
C ASN A 114 -14.65 -0.13 6.30
N LEU A 115 -14.60 -0.95 5.23
CA LEU A 115 -13.71 -2.11 5.18
C LEU A 115 -12.22 -1.70 5.21
N VAL A 116 -11.84 -0.68 4.46
CA VAL A 116 -10.48 -0.09 4.52
C VAL A 116 -10.15 0.37 5.93
N GLY A 117 -11.11 0.98 6.64
CA GLY A 117 -10.97 1.40 8.04
C GLY A 117 -10.77 0.27 9.05
N GLU A 118 -11.05 -0.98 8.68
CA GLU A 118 -10.83 -2.17 9.53
C GLU A 118 -9.43 -2.80 9.33
N SER A 119 -8.66 -2.35 8.34
CA SER A 119 -7.36 -2.93 8.02
C SER A 119 -6.25 -2.55 8.98
N TYR A 120 -5.12 -3.26 8.92
CA TYR A 120 -3.90 -2.91 9.64
C TYR A 120 -3.24 -1.65 9.07
N SER A 121 -3.10 -1.59 7.74
CA SER A 121 -2.52 -0.42 7.08
C SER A 121 -3.12 -0.18 5.70
N VAL A 122 -2.99 1.06 5.24
CA VAL A 122 -3.37 1.48 3.89
C VAL A 122 -2.18 2.15 3.21
N LEU A 123 -1.74 1.59 2.10
CA LEU A 123 -0.82 2.24 1.20
C LEU A 123 -1.61 3.11 0.23
N VAL A 124 -1.29 4.39 0.20
CA VAL A 124 -1.99 5.40 -0.59
C VAL A 124 -1.05 5.93 -1.67
N PRO A 125 -1.02 5.31 -2.87
CA PRO A 125 -0.23 5.83 -3.97
C PRO A 125 -0.79 7.17 -4.44
N THR A 126 0.07 8.15 -4.64
CA THR A 126 -0.29 9.47 -5.18
C THR A 126 0.87 10.05 -5.99
N THR A 127 0.58 10.90 -6.97
CA THR A 127 1.61 11.70 -7.62
C THR A 127 1.85 12.99 -6.85
N LEU A 128 2.84 13.77 -7.27
CA LEU A 128 3.12 15.09 -6.68
C LEU A 128 2.25 16.20 -7.27
N SER A 129 1.34 15.91 -8.19
CA SER A 129 0.47 16.91 -8.80
C SER A 129 -0.66 17.34 -7.84
N ASN A 130 -1.02 18.62 -7.86
CA ASN A 130 -2.19 19.10 -7.12
C ASN A 130 -3.49 18.38 -7.50
N ALA A 131 -3.62 17.98 -8.76
CA ALA A 131 -4.79 17.25 -9.27
C ALA A 131 -4.95 15.87 -8.63
N ASP A 132 -3.87 15.28 -8.12
CA ASP A 132 -3.89 13.99 -7.45
C ASP A 132 -3.79 14.14 -5.92
N LEU A 133 -3.07 15.14 -5.42
CA LEU A 133 -2.93 15.39 -3.99
C LEU A 133 -4.25 15.82 -3.33
N ALA A 134 -5.07 16.66 -3.97
CA ALA A 134 -6.33 17.12 -3.37
C ALA A 134 -7.35 15.98 -3.18
N PRO A 135 -7.63 15.12 -4.16
CA PRO A 135 -8.45 13.92 -3.94
C PRO A 135 -7.86 12.96 -2.92
N THR A 136 -6.52 12.83 -2.87
CA THR A 136 -5.82 11.98 -1.89
C THR A 136 -6.03 12.49 -0.47
N GLU A 137 -5.91 13.79 -0.24
CA GLU A 137 -6.20 14.41 1.06
C GLU A 137 -7.66 14.17 1.50
N ASN A 138 -8.62 14.33 0.59
CA ASN A 138 -10.02 14.01 0.87
C ASN A 138 -10.22 12.54 1.23
N PHE A 139 -9.50 11.64 0.57
CA PHE A 139 -9.50 10.22 0.90
C PHE A 139 -9.01 9.99 2.35
N ILE A 140 -7.86 10.55 2.71
CA ILE A 140 -7.28 10.45 4.06
C ILE A 140 -8.27 10.95 5.11
N ARG A 141 -8.87 12.13 4.90
CA ARG A 141 -9.91 12.68 5.81
C ARG A 141 -11.09 11.74 6.01
N ASN A 142 -11.50 10.99 4.99
CA ASN A 142 -12.59 10.03 5.13
C ASN A 142 -12.16 8.81 5.96
N ILE A 143 -10.93 8.32 5.80
CA ILE A 143 -10.39 7.25 6.65
C ILE A 143 -10.24 7.73 8.10
N ASP A 144 -9.76 8.95 8.33
CA ASP A 144 -9.66 9.53 9.67
C ASP A 144 -11.03 9.57 10.38
N LYS A 145 -12.10 9.93 9.66
CA LYS A 145 -13.48 9.87 10.21
C LYS A 145 -13.90 8.44 10.58
N VAL A 146 -13.50 7.45 9.79
CA VAL A 146 -13.76 6.03 10.10
C VAL A 146 -12.98 5.60 11.35
N LYS A 147 -11.69 5.94 11.44
CA LYS A 147 -10.85 5.68 12.63
C LYS A 147 -11.49 6.26 13.89
N LEU A 148 -11.90 7.53 13.85
CA LEU A 148 -12.55 8.22 14.99
C LEU A 148 -13.86 7.55 15.38
N ARG A 149 -14.70 7.15 14.41
CA ARG A 149 -16.00 6.50 14.67
C ARG A 149 -15.84 5.19 15.44
N TYR A 150 -14.81 4.42 15.14
CA TYR A 150 -14.57 3.12 15.74
C TYR A 150 -13.56 3.16 16.91
N ASN A 151 -13.06 4.34 17.27
CA ASN A 151 -12.04 4.55 18.31
C ASN A 151 -10.84 3.61 18.12
N LYS A 152 -10.32 3.55 16.88
CA LYS A 152 -9.23 2.66 16.49
C LYS A 152 -7.96 3.47 16.15
N ASN A 153 -6.80 2.92 16.51
CA ASN A 153 -5.49 3.43 16.08
C ASN A 153 -5.14 2.97 14.66
N HIS A 154 -5.88 2.03 14.10
CA HIS A 154 -5.74 1.52 12.73
C HIS A 154 -6.83 2.08 11.81
N PRO A 155 -6.60 2.11 10.49
CA PRO A 155 -5.37 1.69 9.82
C PRO A 155 -4.24 2.73 9.93
N HIS A 156 -3.00 2.25 9.86
CA HIS A 156 -1.85 3.13 9.63
C HIS A 156 -1.85 3.60 8.17
N LEU A 157 -1.85 4.91 7.95
CA LEU A 157 -1.87 5.49 6.62
C LEU A 157 -0.44 5.74 6.13
N ILE A 158 -0.09 5.15 4.98
CA ILE A 158 1.23 5.28 4.36
C ILE A 158 1.06 5.89 2.99
N ILE A 159 1.52 7.11 2.82
CA ILE A 159 1.54 7.79 1.53
C ILE A 159 2.72 7.26 0.72
N CYS A 160 2.45 6.78 -0.48
CA CYS A 160 3.46 6.27 -1.39
C CYS A 160 3.58 7.21 -2.59
N PRO A 161 4.57 8.17 -2.57
CA PRO A 161 4.81 9.02 -3.73
C PRO A 161 5.15 8.15 -4.93
N ASN A 162 4.32 8.21 -5.97
CA ASN A 162 4.43 7.35 -7.14
C ASN A 162 4.49 8.19 -8.42
N LYS A 163 5.04 7.61 -9.48
CA LYS A 163 5.31 8.33 -10.75
C LYS A 163 6.09 9.62 -10.54
N VAL A 164 7.05 9.57 -9.62
CA VAL A 164 7.88 10.74 -9.28
C VAL A 164 8.84 11.02 -10.43
N PRO A 165 8.90 12.24 -10.96
CA PRO A 165 9.85 12.60 -12.00
C PRO A 165 11.29 12.31 -11.58
N PHE A 166 12.12 11.89 -12.54
CA PHE A 166 13.54 11.67 -12.28
C PHE A 166 14.19 12.98 -11.82
N GLY A 167 14.99 12.93 -10.76
CA GLY A 167 15.65 14.10 -10.21
C GLY A 167 14.79 14.98 -9.28
N GLN A 168 13.51 14.65 -9.06
CA GLN A 168 12.67 15.36 -8.10
C GLN A 168 13.23 15.22 -6.68
N LYS A 169 13.50 16.37 -6.05
CA LYS A 169 14.04 16.47 -4.68
C LYS A 169 13.11 17.21 -3.73
N ASP A 170 12.21 18.00 -4.26
CA ASP A 170 11.28 18.80 -3.47
C ASP A 170 9.92 18.08 -3.34
N PHE A 171 9.55 17.76 -2.12
CA PHE A 171 8.29 17.16 -1.72
C PHE A 171 7.47 18.07 -0.79
N SER A 172 7.86 19.34 -0.67
CA SER A 172 7.25 20.30 0.26
C SER A 172 5.74 20.41 0.05
N MET A 173 5.29 20.54 -1.20
CA MET A 173 3.86 20.63 -1.54
C MET A 173 3.05 19.45 -0.96
N MET A 174 3.58 18.24 -1.05
CA MET A 174 2.93 17.06 -0.48
C MET A 174 3.00 17.08 1.05
N SER A 175 4.16 17.39 1.61
CA SER A 175 4.37 17.45 3.06
C SER A 175 3.46 18.50 3.70
N ASP A 176 3.43 19.73 3.15
CA ASP A 176 2.61 20.83 3.68
C ASP A 176 1.12 20.52 3.64
N ARG A 177 0.67 19.88 2.54
CA ARG A 177 -0.74 19.47 2.40
C ARG A 177 -1.14 18.40 3.39
N LEU A 178 -0.24 17.48 3.70
CA LEU A 178 -0.51 16.33 4.57
C LEU A 178 -0.10 16.54 6.03
N ASP A 179 0.47 17.70 6.36
CA ASP A 179 0.99 18.02 7.70
C ASP A 179 -0.06 17.90 8.82
N ASN A 180 -1.34 18.09 8.52
CA ASN A 180 -2.43 17.99 9.49
C ASN A 180 -3.01 16.57 9.63
N HIS A 181 -2.44 15.58 8.93
CA HIS A 181 -2.89 14.20 8.95
C HIS A 181 -1.87 13.29 9.62
N ASP A 182 -2.39 12.26 10.29
CA ASP A 182 -1.58 11.22 10.91
C ASP A 182 -1.17 10.19 9.84
N VAL A 183 -0.13 10.53 9.06
CA VAL A 183 0.35 9.73 7.94
C VAL A 183 1.86 9.56 7.98
N VAL A 184 2.33 8.43 7.44
CA VAL A 184 3.75 8.17 7.19
C VAL A 184 4.01 8.31 5.69
N ILE A 185 5.08 8.99 5.31
CA ILE A 185 5.48 9.08 3.90
C ILE A 185 6.52 8.00 3.61
N GLY A 186 6.19 7.10 2.70
CA GLY A 186 7.08 6.04 2.24
C GLY A 186 8.06 6.52 1.16
N PRO A 187 9.00 5.66 0.74
CA PRO A 187 9.95 5.98 -0.30
C PRO A 187 9.28 6.28 -1.64
N PRO A 188 9.77 7.27 -2.40
CA PRO A 188 9.23 7.59 -3.70
C PRO A 188 9.55 6.49 -4.73
N ILE A 189 8.58 6.24 -5.60
CA ILE A 189 8.71 5.37 -6.76
C ILE A 189 8.74 6.26 -8.00
N ARG A 190 9.86 6.24 -8.72
CA ARG A 190 10.08 7.09 -9.88
C ARG A 190 9.23 6.65 -11.08
N ASP A 191 8.89 7.62 -11.95
CA ASP A 191 8.25 7.34 -13.23
C ASP A 191 9.28 6.85 -14.25
N LEU A 192 9.63 5.57 -14.16
CA LEU A 192 10.61 4.93 -15.04
C LEU A 192 9.91 4.04 -16.06
N ALA A 193 10.43 4.04 -17.29
CA ALA A 193 9.94 3.16 -18.35
C ALA A 193 10.00 1.68 -17.92
N SER A 194 11.04 1.28 -17.20
CA SER A 194 11.18 -0.07 -16.64
C SER A 194 10.08 -0.43 -15.65
N VAL A 195 9.58 0.52 -14.83
CA VAL A 195 8.42 0.29 -13.95
C VAL A 195 7.14 0.12 -14.78
N ARG A 196 6.99 0.88 -15.88
CA ARG A 196 5.85 0.72 -16.81
C ARG A 196 5.93 -0.60 -17.59
N HIS A 197 7.13 -1.05 -17.95
CA HIS A 197 7.35 -2.35 -18.58
C HIS A 197 7.25 -3.53 -17.60
N PHE A 198 7.14 -3.24 -16.33
CA PHE A 198 6.89 -4.21 -15.28
C PHE A 198 5.69 -5.12 -15.64
N TYR A 199 4.70 -4.62 -16.34
CA TYR A 199 3.53 -5.35 -16.80
C TYR A 199 3.75 -6.26 -18.03
N ASN A 200 4.90 -6.16 -18.71
CA ASN A 200 5.12 -6.87 -19.97
C ASN A 200 5.86 -8.22 -19.80
N GLY A 201 5.98 -8.74 -18.59
CA GLY A 201 6.58 -10.06 -18.31
C GLY A 201 8.07 -10.20 -18.65
N LYS A 202 8.76 -9.09 -18.93
CA LYS A 202 10.19 -9.10 -19.30
C LYS A 202 11.10 -8.77 -18.09
N TYR A 203 10.83 -9.44 -16.98
CA TYR A 203 11.43 -9.11 -15.67
C TYR A 203 12.87 -9.55 -15.47
N ASP A 204 13.32 -10.51 -16.23
CA ASP A 204 14.60 -11.17 -15.96
C ASP A 204 15.80 -10.42 -16.55
N LYS A 205 15.56 -9.28 -17.20
CA LYS A 205 16.63 -8.50 -17.84
C LYS A 205 16.68 -7.08 -17.32
N TRP A 206 17.17 -6.93 -16.13
CA TRP A 206 17.46 -5.64 -15.48
C TRP A 206 18.90 -5.19 -15.78
N ASP A 207 19.31 -5.21 -17.04
CA ASP A 207 20.72 -5.12 -17.43
C ASP A 207 21.21 -3.71 -17.78
N ASN A 208 20.36 -2.68 -17.70
CA ASN A 208 20.73 -1.32 -18.03
C ASN A 208 20.53 -0.33 -16.88
N GLN A 209 21.10 0.87 -16.99
CA GLN A 209 21.04 1.91 -15.96
C GLN A 209 19.61 2.28 -15.55
N SER A 210 18.66 2.27 -16.48
CA SER A 210 17.24 2.53 -16.19
C SER A 210 16.63 1.45 -15.29
N ASN A 211 17.04 0.21 -15.48
CA ASN A 211 16.61 -0.89 -14.64
C ASN A 211 17.23 -0.82 -13.25
N GLN A 212 18.50 -0.40 -13.13
CA GLN A 212 19.14 -0.22 -11.82
C GLN A 212 18.37 0.76 -10.96
N ASN A 213 17.93 1.89 -11.51
CA ASN A 213 17.11 2.86 -10.79
C ASN A 213 15.77 2.27 -10.30
N ALA A 214 15.13 1.43 -11.10
CA ALA A 214 13.89 0.77 -10.71
C ALA A 214 14.13 -0.31 -9.65
N GLN A 215 15.25 -1.03 -9.72
CA GLN A 215 15.67 -1.97 -8.68
C GLN A 215 15.93 -1.27 -7.35
N ASP A 216 16.58 -0.10 -7.38
CA ASP A 216 16.86 0.70 -6.19
C ASP A 216 15.56 1.17 -5.53
N ASP A 217 14.59 1.64 -6.33
CA ASP A 217 13.28 2.04 -5.81
C ASP A 217 12.52 0.85 -5.22
N PHE A 218 12.53 -0.28 -5.94
CA PHE A 218 11.91 -1.52 -5.47
C PHE A 218 12.54 -2.02 -4.15
N LYS A 219 13.89 -2.01 -4.07
CA LYS A 219 14.61 -2.39 -2.86
C LYS A 219 14.26 -1.48 -1.69
N LYS A 220 14.32 -0.16 -1.87
CA LYS A 220 13.97 0.83 -0.83
C LYS A 220 12.53 0.65 -0.35
N PHE A 221 11.60 0.40 -1.27
CA PHE A 221 10.22 0.13 -0.94
C PHE A 221 10.07 -1.18 -0.15
N GLY A 222 10.75 -2.25 -0.57
CA GLY A 222 10.76 -3.53 0.14
C GLY A 222 11.35 -3.43 1.56
N ASP A 223 12.47 -2.74 1.71
CA ASP A 223 13.10 -2.50 3.02
C ASP A 223 12.16 -1.69 3.93
N PHE A 224 11.49 -0.67 3.39
CA PHE A 224 10.50 0.12 4.12
C PHE A 224 9.31 -0.74 4.58
N VAL A 225 8.71 -1.50 3.69
CA VAL A 225 7.58 -2.39 4.00
C VAL A 225 7.97 -3.41 5.07
N THR A 226 9.13 -4.05 4.93
CA THR A 226 9.62 -5.02 5.90
C THR A 226 9.81 -4.39 7.27
N LYS A 227 10.46 -3.24 7.35
CA LYS A 227 10.74 -2.54 8.61
C LYS A 227 9.44 -2.06 9.28
N TYR A 228 8.64 -1.33 8.56
CA TYR A 228 7.54 -0.59 9.15
C TYR A 228 6.25 -1.39 9.27
N ILE A 229 5.93 -2.21 8.27
CA ILE A 229 4.69 -2.99 8.26
C ILE A 229 4.93 -4.36 8.91
N ILE A 230 5.87 -5.15 8.36
CA ILE A 230 6.03 -6.55 8.81
C ILE A 230 6.61 -6.61 10.23
N ASN A 231 7.66 -5.84 10.51
CA ASN A 231 8.28 -5.82 11.84
C ASN A 231 7.54 -4.93 12.86
N GLY A 232 6.45 -4.25 12.47
CA GLY A 232 5.60 -3.49 13.38
C GLY A 232 6.20 -2.18 13.89
N GLU A 233 7.18 -1.58 13.17
CA GLU A 233 7.72 -0.28 13.57
C GLU A 233 6.67 0.84 13.49
N LEU A 234 5.63 0.69 12.65
CA LEU A 234 4.48 1.61 12.62
C LEU A 234 3.80 1.70 13.97
N ASP A 235 3.53 0.58 14.64
CA ASP A 235 2.87 0.56 15.93
C ASP A 235 3.65 1.37 16.98
N LYS A 236 5.00 1.36 16.89
CA LYS A 236 5.86 2.13 17.79
C LYS A 236 5.78 3.64 17.51
N ILE A 237 5.61 4.03 16.25
CA ILE A 237 5.45 5.43 15.86
C ILE A 237 4.12 5.98 16.39
N TYR A 238 3.04 5.24 16.16
CA TYR A 238 1.69 5.68 16.51
C TYR A 238 1.38 5.55 18.02
N ASN A 239 2.08 4.69 18.77
CA ASN A 239 1.90 4.52 20.21
C ASN A 239 2.76 5.47 21.06
N LYS A 240 3.61 6.30 20.50
CA LYS A 240 4.31 7.35 21.24
C LYS A 240 3.34 8.49 21.53
N GLU A 241 2.72 8.50 22.72
CA GLU A 241 2.03 9.65 23.27
C GLU A 241 2.96 10.87 23.21
N ASN A 242 2.56 11.94 22.51
CA ASN A 242 3.30 13.20 22.34
C ASN A 242 4.42 13.28 21.27
N SER A 243 4.44 12.50 20.25
CA SER A 243 5.32 12.82 19.14
C SER A 243 4.64 13.80 18.18
N THR A 244 5.17 15.02 18.11
CA THR A 244 4.95 15.95 17.00
C THR A 244 4.94 15.19 15.68
N LYS A 245 3.84 15.31 14.94
CA LYS A 245 3.55 14.87 13.58
C LYS A 245 4.69 14.11 12.89
N ASN A 246 4.51 12.79 12.75
CA ASN A 246 5.54 11.88 12.26
C ASN A 246 5.53 11.77 10.73
N ILE A 247 5.88 12.86 10.06
CA ILE A 247 6.45 12.73 8.73
C ILE A 247 7.82 12.13 8.96
N ILE A 248 8.02 10.84 8.61
CA ILE A 248 9.38 10.30 8.56
C ILE A 248 10.04 11.00 7.38
N PRO A 249 10.96 11.95 7.62
CA PRO A 249 11.64 12.58 6.52
C PRO A 249 12.39 11.47 5.79
N PHE A 250 12.20 11.39 4.50
CA PHE A 250 13.10 10.66 3.64
C PHE A 250 14.51 11.09 4.02
N GLU A 251 15.31 10.19 4.59
CA GLU A 251 16.70 10.52 4.90
C GLU A 251 17.31 11.11 3.64
N LYS A 252 17.75 12.38 3.73
CA LYS A 252 18.55 12.99 2.68
C LYS A 252 19.73 12.06 2.51
N THR A 253 19.67 11.19 1.50
CA THR A 253 20.83 10.44 1.06
C THR A 253 21.84 11.49 0.65
N ASN A 254 22.72 11.85 1.59
CA ASN A 254 23.92 12.61 1.29
C ASN A 254 24.71 11.81 0.26
N LYS A 255 24.83 12.44 -0.94
CA LYS A 255 25.69 12.18 -2.10
C LYS A 255 25.40 10.95 -2.95
#